data_42045c73c72a4c5aca02ec80909098f7
#
_entry.id   42045c73c72a4c5aca02ec80909098f7
#
_cell.length_a   1.000
_cell.length_b   1.000
_cell.length_c   1.000
_cell.angle_alpha   90.00
_cell.angle_beta   90.00
_cell.angle_gamma   90.00
#
_symmetry.space_group_name_H-M   'P 1'
#
loop_
_entity.id
_entity.type
_entity.pdbx_description
1 polymer ?
#
loop_
_entity_poly.entity_id
_entity_poly.type
_entity_poly.pdbx_seq_one_letter_code
_entity_poly.pdbx_strand_id
1 'polypeptide(L)'
;MISLQVMITIFVQILAFVYLQMKVPKTFSKKRQCLLWSSSILLTLVASYVIYETSEDICTFTRFITLYQILFCVAVIDCHYKIIPNFLLLVGMGCQFLCNLFTHFMQNSSWMQIFQSNIIGLLGSIFLLLLIYLLSKQSIGFGDVKLFGVLGFYTDFSFSFTILFLALLCSSLCAIVCLISKRKSRTDTIPFGPFVFLGFLLGLLIQK
;
A
#
# COMPACT_ATOMS: atom_id res chain seq x y z
N MET A 1 16.80 -16.40 11.15
CA MET A 1 16.01 -15.65 10.14
C MET A 1 14.61 -15.29 10.63
N ILE A 2 13.77 -16.24 11.06
CA ILE A 2 12.40 -15.98 11.53
C ILE A 2 12.33 -14.92 12.65
N SER A 3 13.25 -14.95 13.62
CA SER A 3 13.28 -13.96 14.71
C SER A 3 13.49 -12.53 14.23
N LEU A 4 14.33 -12.31 13.23
CA LEU A 4 14.59 -10.99 12.66
C LEU A 4 13.38 -10.46 11.87
N GLN A 5 12.71 -11.32 11.10
CA GLN A 5 11.48 -10.97 10.39
C GLN A 5 10.38 -10.56 11.34
N VAL A 6 10.19 -11.30 12.44
CA VAL A 6 9.23 -10.96 13.49
C VAL A 6 9.56 -9.62 14.14
N MET A 7 10.83 -9.37 14.45
CA MET A 7 11.26 -8.07 15.02
C MET A 7 10.96 -6.91 14.07
N ILE A 8 11.28 -7.04 12.78
CA ILE A 8 10.99 -6.03 11.77
C ILE A 8 9.49 -5.77 11.69
N THR A 9 8.68 -6.83 11.64
CA THR A 9 7.21 -6.71 11.57
C THR A 9 6.67 -5.95 12.79
N ILE A 10 7.11 -6.29 14.00
CA ILE A 10 6.69 -5.61 15.24
C ILE A 10 7.11 -4.14 15.22
N PHE A 11 8.35 -3.85 14.83
CA PHE A 11 8.87 -2.48 14.79
C PHE A 11 8.07 -1.61 13.80
N VAL A 12 7.85 -2.10 12.59
CA VAL A 12 7.08 -1.38 11.56
C VAL A 12 5.61 -1.21 12.01
N GLN A 13 5.04 -2.22 12.69
CA GLN A 13 3.69 -2.14 13.26
C GLN A 13 3.58 -1.05 14.34
N ILE A 14 4.58 -0.95 15.22
CA ILE A 14 4.61 0.11 16.25
C ILE A 14 4.68 1.49 15.61
N LEU A 15 5.52 1.68 14.60
CA LEU A 15 5.62 2.95 13.86
C LEU A 15 4.29 3.33 13.20
N ALA A 16 3.65 2.39 12.52
CA ALA A 16 2.33 2.61 11.91
C ALA A 16 1.27 2.96 12.96
N PHE A 17 1.29 2.27 14.10
CA PHE A 17 0.41 2.54 15.23
C PHE A 17 0.57 3.98 15.75
N VAL A 18 1.79 4.40 16.06
CA VAL A 18 2.09 5.76 16.54
C VAL A 18 1.63 6.80 15.52
N TYR A 19 1.95 6.59 14.24
CA TYR A 19 1.56 7.51 13.18
C TYR A 19 0.03 7.66 13.06
N LEU A 20 -0.71 6.54 13.08
CA LEU A 20 -2.17 6.58 13.02
C LEU A 20 -2.79 7.22 14.26
N GLN A 21 -2.24 7.00 15.46
CA GLN A 21 -2.72 7.67 16.67
C GLN A 21 -2.58 9.20 16.60
N MET A 22 -1.53 9.68 15.95
CA MET A 22 -1.34 11.13 15.76
C MET A 22 -2.32 11.73 14.75
N LYS A 23 -2.77 10.96 13.76
CA LYS A 23 -3.61 11.44 12.65
C LYS A 23 -5.10 11.13 12.80
N VAL A 24 -5.46 10.01 13.44
CA VAL A 24 -6.88 9.65 13.64
C VAL A 24 -7.49 10.57 14.70
N PRO A 25 -8.64 11.20 14.42
CA PRO A 25 -9.24 12.16 15.35
C PRO A 25 -9.64 11.49 16.66
N LYS A 26 -9.41 12.21 17.76
CA LYS A 26 -9.81 11.82 19.12
C LYS A 26 -11.34 11.68 19.31
N THR A 27 -12.12 11.98 18.26
CA THR A 27 -13.59 11.87 18.24
C THR A 27 -14.11 10.44 18.22
N PHE A 28 -13.26 9.46 17.94
CA PHE A 28 -13.65 8.05 18.02
C PHE A 28 -13.82 7.60 19.47
N SER A 29 -14.94 6.93 19.76
CA SER A 29 -15.11 6.29 21.07
C SER A 29 -13.94 5.30 21.30
N LYS A 30 -13.47 5.20 22.56
CA LYS A 30 -12.36 4.29 22.95
C LYS A 30 -12.60 2.85 22.45
N LYS A 31 -13.87 2.38 22.45
CA LYS A 31 -14.24 1.06 21.92
C LYS A 31 -13.94 0.91 20.42
N ARG A 32 -14.24 1.93 19.60
CA ARG A 32 -13.95 1.89 18.15
C ARG A 32 -12.45 1.92 17.88
N GLN A 33 -11.70 2.70 18.67
CA GLN A 33 -10.24 2.71 18.56
C GLN A 33 -9.65 1.34 18.89
N CYS A 34 -10.04 0.73 20.01
CA CYS A 34 -9.58 -0.63 20.36
C CYS A 34 -9.92 -1.66 19.27
N LEU A 35 -11.10 -1.58 18.68
CA LEU A 35 -11.52 -2.51 17.64
C LEU A 35 -10.72 -2.32 16.33
N LEU A 36 -10.41 -1.09 15.94
CA LEU A 36 -9.52 -0.80 14.81
C LEU A 36 -8.11 -1.34 15.07
N TRP A 37 -7.61 -1.21 16.29
CA TRP A 37 -6.27 -1.69 16.63
C TRP A 37 -6.18 -3.20 16.70
N SER A 38 -7.15 -3.86 17.31
CA SER A 38 -7.17 -5.33 17.36
C SER A 38 -7.31 -5.93 15.95
N SER A 39 -8.15 -5.34 15.10
CA SER A 39 -8.29 -5.78 13.71
C SER A 39 -7.01 -5.52 12.90
N SER A 40 -6.32 -4.40 13.13
CA SER A 40 -5.06 -4.10 12.43
C SER A 40 -3.95 -5.09 12.81
N ILE A 41 -3.84 -5.45 14.09
CA ILE A 41 -2.84 -6.43 14.55
C ILE A 41 -3.13 -7.80 13.93
N LEU A 42 -4.38 -8.26 13.97
CA LEU A 42 -4.76 -9.54 13.37
C LEU A 42 -4.48 -9.56 11.86
N LEU A 43 -4.86 -8.49 11.16
CA LEU A 43 -4.63 -8.37 9.73
C LEU A 43 -3.13 -8.35 9.39
N THR A 44 -2.31 -7.70 10.22
CA THR A 44 -0.84 -7.68 10.03
C THR A 44 -0.23 -9.06 10.27
N LEU A 45 -0.71 -9.83 11.24
CA LEU A 45 -0.24 -11.19 11.46
C LEU A 45 -0.57 -12.10 10.27
N VAL A 46 -1.79 -12.02 9.75
CA VAL A 46 -2.19 -12.77 8.55
C VAL A 46 -1.37 -12.33 7.33
N ALA A 47 -1.22 -11.02 7.12
CA ALA A 47 -0.43 -10.50 6.02
C ALA A 47 1.06 -10.90 6.12
N SER A 48 1.64 -10.86 7.32
CA SER A 48 3.04 -11.27 7.52
C SER A 48 3.23 -12.76 7.23
N TYR A 49 2.26 -13.60 7.54
CA TYR A 49 2.30 -15.01 7.17
C TYR A 49 2.23 -15.20 5.65
N VAL A 50 1.30 -14.52 4.97
CA VAL A 50 1.19 -14.59 3.50
C VAL A 50 2.45 -14.07 2.82
N ILE A 51 2.98 -12.91 3.27
CA ILE A 51 4.21 -12.33 2.73
C ILE A 51 5.41 -13.28 2.99
N TYR A 52 5.46 -13.95 4.13
CA TYR A 52 6.51 -14.94 4.42
C TYR A 52 6.47 -16.12 3.45
N GLU A 53 5.27 -16.64 3.17
CA GLU A 53 5.08 -17.74 2.21
C GLU A 53 5.41 -17.35 0.76
N THR A 54 5.21 -16.08 0.39
CA THR A 54 5.45 -15.57 -0.97
C THR A 54 6.87 -15.01 -1.17
N SER A 55 7.61 -14.73 -0.08
CA SER A 55 8.94 -14.14 -0.17
C SER A 55 10.02 -15.24 -0.17
N GLU A 56 10.87 -15.22 -1.18
CA GLU A 56 12.03 -16.10 -1.27
C GLU A 56 13.10 -15.72 -0.26
N ASP A 57 13.26 -14.41 -0.01
CA ASP A 57 14.33 -13.81 0.79
C ASP A 57 13.83 -12.85 1.86
N ILE A 58 14.67 -12.65 2.91
CA ILE A 58 14.40 -11.67 3.97
C ILE A 58 14.29 -10.24 3.42
N CYS A 59 15.02 -9.92 2.35
CA CYS A 59 14.98 -8.61 1.72
C CYS A 59 13.60 -8.35 1.08
N THR A 60 13.06 -9.33 0.36
CA THR A 60 11.73 -9.26 -0.25
C THR A 60 10.64 -9.21 0.82
N PHE A 61 10.78 -9.99 1.89
CA PHE A 61 9.87 -9.92 3.04
C PHE A 61 9.85 -8.53 3.66
N THR A 62 11.02 -7.95 3.95
CA THR A 62 11.14 -6.62 4.56
C THR A 62 10.51 -5.54 3.68
N ARG A 63 10.72 -5.63 2.37
CA ARG A 63 10.17 -4.73 1.37
C ARG A 63 8.64 -4.80 1.33
N PHE A 64 8.05 -5.99 1.28
CA PHE A 64 6.61 -6.15 1.21
C PHE A 64 5.89 -5.83 2.52
N ILE A 65 6.49 -6.12 3.67
CA ILE A 65 5.88 -5.76 4.96
C ILE A 65 5.90 -4.25 5.20
N THR A 66 6.94 -3.54 4.76
CA THR A 66 6.97 -2.07 4.82
C THR A 66 5.94 -1.45 3.87
N LEU A 67 5.82 -1.97 2.66
CA LEU A 67 4.79 -1.55 1.71
C LEU A 67 3.38 -1.79 2.25
N TYR A 68 3.13 -2.98 2.82
CA TYR A 68 1.86 -3.30 3.49
C TYR A 68 1.46 -2.24 4.51
N GLN A 69 2.38 -1.85 5.40
CA GLN A 69 2.10 -0.87 6.45
C GLN A 69 1.81 0.53 5.89
N ILE A 70 2.53 0.94 4.86
CA ILE A 70 2.28 2.23 4.20
C ILE A 70 0.90 2.23 3.56
N LEU A 71 0.56 1.18 2.80
CA LEU A 71 -0.75 1.06 2.15
C LEU A 71 -1.88 0.98 3.17
N PHE A 72 -1.68 0.27 4.28
CA PHE A 72 -2.65 0.22 5.38
C PHE A 72 -2.90 1.60 5.99
N CYS A 73 -1.83 2.37 6.29
CA CYS A 73 -1.94 3.73 6.80
C CYS A 73 -2.66 4.66 5.81
N VAL A 74 -2.29 4.58 4.52
CA VAL A 74 -2.97 5.34 3.46
C VAL A 74 -4.45 4.98 3.40
N ALA A 75 -4.79 3.68 3.40
CA ALA A 75 -6.17 3.21 3.34
C ALA A 75 -7.02 3.75 4.50
N VAL A 76 -6.50 3.72 5.74
CA VAL A 76 -7.21 4.24 6.91
C VAL A 76 -7.42 5.76 6.80
N ILE A 77 -6.40 6.50 6.39
CA ILE A 77 -6.49 7.97 6.26
C ILE A 77 -7.43 8.36 5.12
N ASP A 78 -7.31 7.69 3.98
CA ASP A 78 -8.15 7.97 2.81
C ASP A 78 -9.64 7.66 3.07
N CYS A 79 -9.94 6.59 3.81
CA CYS A 79 -11.31 6.30 4.26
C CYS A 79 -11.95 7.45 5.07
N HIS A 80 -11.15 8.19 5.83
CA HIS A 80 -11.65 9.20 6.76
C HIS A 80 -11.60 10.61 6.19
N TYR A 81 -10.50 10.94 5.53
CA TYR A 81 -10.21 12.30 5.07
C TYR A 81 -10.26 12.45 3.54
N LYS A 82 -10.28 11.34 2.79
CA LYS A 82 -10.18 11.33 1.32
C LYS A 82 -8.96 12.10 0.81
N ILE A 83 -7.85 11.97 1.53
CA ILE A 83 -6.58 12.63 1.23
C ILE A 83 -5.44 11.64 1.44
N ILE A 84 -4.52 11.59 0.50
CA ILE A 84 -3.28 10.81 0.62
C ILE A 84 -2.16 11.75 1.11
N PRO A 85 -1.62 11.54 2.33
CA PRO A 85 -0.62 12.45 2.89
C PRO A 85 0.73 12.27 2.18
N ASN A 86 1.27 13.35 1.60
CA ASN A 86 2.56 13.35 0.91
C ASN A 86 3.72 12.92 1.83
N PHE A 87 3.64 13.24 3.13
CA PHE A 87 4.63 12.83 4.11
C PHE A 87 4.77 11.30 4.17
N LEU A 88 3.65 10.57 4.17
CA LEU A 88 3.65 9.11 4.22
C LEU A 88 4.27 8.50 2.96
N LEU A 89 4.01 9.10 1.80
CA LEU A 89 4.62 8.69 0.54
C LEU A 89 6.13 8.91 0.53
N LEU A 90 6.59 10.06 1.05
CA LEU A 90 8.02 10.38 1.20
C LEU A 90 8.73 9.40 2.14
N VAL A 91 8.12 9.11 3.30
CA VAL A 91 8.64 8.09 4.23
C VAL A 91 8.71 6.73 3.53
N GLY A 92 7.67 6.37 2.76
CA GLY A 92 7.66 5.15 1.96
C GLY A 92 8.85 5.07 1.00
N MET A 93 9.10 6.10 0.22
CA MET A 93 10.24 6.14 -0.70
C MET A 93 11.58 6.00 0.04
N GLY A 94 11.72 6.67 1.20
CA GLY A 94 12.91 6.56 2.06
C GLY A 94 13.11 5.14 2.60
N CYS A 95 12.05 4.49 3.08
CA CYS A 95 12.10 3.11 3.54
C CYS A 95 12.52 2.16 2.42
N GLN A 96 11.97 2.32 1.21
CA GLN A 96 12.36 1.49 0.07
C GLN A 96 13.84 1.70 -0.32
N PHE A 97 14.31 2.93 -0.28
CA PHE A 97 15.72 3.20 -0.51
C PHE A 97 16.63 2.47 0.50
N LEU A 98 16.25 2.47 1.79
CA LEU A 98 16.97 1.71 2.82
C LEU A 98 16.85 0.20 2.60
N CYS A 99 15.70 -0.32 2.17
CA CYS A 99 15.55 -1.73 1.79
C CYS A 99 16.47 -2.10 0.62
N ASN A 100 16.62 -1.23 -0.37
CA ASN A 100 17.52 -1.45 -1.50
C ASN A 100 19.01 -1.47 -1.07
N LEU A 101 19.40 -0.56 -0.16
CA LEU A 101 20.73 -0.58 0.47
C LEU A 101 20.98 -1.92 1.17
N PHE A 102 20.03 -2.36 1.97
CA PHE A 102 20.10 -3.62 2.68
C PHE A 102 20.22 -4.82 1.72
N THR A 103 19.42 -4.84 0.66
CA THR A 103 19.47 -5.89 -0.38
C THR A 103 20.85 -5.93 -1.06
N HIS A 104 21.41 -4.77 -1.41
CA HIS A 104 22.73 -4.68 -2.02
C HIS A 104 23.82 -5.30 -1.12
N PHE A 105 23.82 -4.93 0.16
CA PHE A 105 24.82 -5.44 1.11
C PHE A 105 24.66 -6.93 1.43
N MET A 106 23.41 -7.44 1.51
CA MET A 106 23.14 -8.83 1.87
C MET A 106 23.31 -9.80 0.70
N GLN A 107 22.97 -9.40 -0.51
CA GLN A 107 22.94 -10.28 -1.67
C GLN A 107 24.09 -10.04 -2.66
N ASN A 108 25.00 -9.09 -2.37
CA ASN A 108 26.05 -8.65 -3.30
C ASN A 108 25.52 -8.35 -4.72
N SER A 109 24.24 -7.94 -4.79
CA SER A 109 23.56 -7.65 -6.04
C SER A 109 24.04 -6.32 -6.62
N SER A 110 24.06 -6.23 -7.96
CA SER A 110 24.46 -4.99 -8.63
C SER A 110 23.49 -3.84 -8.33
N TRP A 111 24.00 -2.72 -7.85
CA TRP A 111 23.23 -1.47 -7.68
C TRP A 111 22.43 -1.11 -8.93
N MET A 112 23.06 -1.29 -10.09
CA MET A 112 22.44 -0.94 -11.38
C MET A 112 21.16 -1.73 -11.62
N GLN A 113 21.16 -3.03 -11.32
CA GLN A 113 20.00 -3.91 -11.53
C GLN A 113 18.86 -3.56 -10.59
N ILE A 114 19.14 -3.38 -9.28
CA ILE A 114 18.14 -3.01 -8.28
C ILE A 114 17.48 -1.67 -8.65
N PHE A 115 18.32 -0.68 -8.97
CA PHE A 115 17.84 0.67 -9.25
C PHE A 115 17.06 0.74 -10.56
N GLN A 116 17.51 0.02 -11.59
CA GLN A 116 16.84 -0.03 -12.89
C GLN A 116 15.43 -0.64 -12.77
N SER A 117 15.28 -1.76 -12.09
CA SER A 117 13.96 -2.39 -11.85
C SER A 117 13.01 -1.44 -11.12
N ASN A 118 13.47 -0.82 -10.03
CA ASN A 118 12.64 0.07 -9.22
C ASN A 118 12.27 1.36 -9.96
N ILE A 119 13.18 1.93 -10.74
CA ILE A 119 12.89 3.13 -11.55
C ILE A 119 11.90 2.80 -12.66
N ILE A 120 12.05 1.67 -13.34
CA ILE A 120 11.09 1.24 -14.37
C ILE A 120 9.71 1.04 -13.75
N GLY A 121 9.62 0.39 -12.58
CA GLY A 121 8.38 0.24 -11.84
C GLY A 121 7.74 1.58 -11.45
N LEU A 122 8.54 2.50 -10.90
CA LEU A 122 8.10 3.83 -10.51
C LEU A 122 7.57 4.63 -11.71
N LEU A 123 8.39 4.77 -12.75
CA LEU A 123 8.05 5.57 -13.93
C LEU A 123 6.89 4.96 -14.71
N GLY A 124 6.87 3.63 -14.87
CA GLY A 124 5.80 2.93 -15.55
C GLY A 124 4.46 3.08 -14.84
N SER A 125 4.44 2.94 -13.51
CA SER A 125 3.23 3.10 -12.70
C SER A 125 2.72 4.54 -12.69
N ILE A 126 3.62 5.53 -12.58
CA ILE A 126 3.25 6.94 -12.69
C ILE A 126 2.69 7.24 -14.08
N PHE A 127 3.38 6.82 -15.13
CA PHE A 127 2.96 7.08 -16.51
C PHE A 127 1.57 6.50 -16.79
N LEU A 128 1.33 5.25 -16.38
CA LEU A 128 0.06 4.57 -16.57
C LEU A 128 -1.09 5.32 -15.86
N LEU A 129 -0.93 5.65 -14.58
CA LEU A 129 -1.97 6.37 -13.85
C LEU A 129 -2.12 7.83 -14.28
N LEU A 130 -1.03 8.46 -14.69
CA LEU A 130 -1.09 9.83 -15.23
C LEU A 130 -1.87 9.83 -16.56
N LEU A 131 -1.68 8.82 -17.40
CA LEU A 131 -2.45 8.66 -18.63
C LEU A 131 -3.95 8.47 -18.33
N ILE A 132 -4.29 7.61 -17.35
CA ILE A 132 -5.69 7.44 -16.92
C ILE A 132 -6.24 8.74 -16.32
N TYR A 133 -5.46 9.46 -15.51
CA TYR A 133 -5.84 10.76 -14.94
C TYR A 133 -6.18 11.79 -16.02
N LEU A 134 -5.36 11.89 -17.06
CA LEU A 134 -5.60 12.81 -18.19
C LEU A 134 -6.83 12.39 -19.01
N LEU A 135 -6.99 11.09 -19.31
CA LEU A 135 -8.11 10.57 -20.08
C LEU A 135 -9.44 10.67 -19.31
N SER A 136 -9.41 10.51 -17.99
CA SER A 136 -10.60 10.62 -17.13
C SER A 136 -11.01 12.05 -16.79
N LYS A 137 -10.43 13.07 -17.45
CA LYS A 137 -10.68 14.48 -17.16
C LYS A 137 -10.51 14.82 -15.67
N GLN A 138 -9.42 14.32 -15.07
CA GLN A 138 -9.06 14.57 -13.66
C GLN A 138 -10.06 14.01 -12.63
N SER A 139 -10.87 13.01 -13.00
CA SER A 139 -11.78 12.36 -12.05
C SER A 139 -11.07 11.48 -11.03
N ILE A 140 -9.83 11.09 -11.27
CA ILE A 140 -8.95 10.39 -10.31
C ILE A 140 -8.13 11.43 -9.54
N GLY A 141 -7.87 11.20 -8.25
CA GLY A 141 -7.05 12.09 -7.43
C GLY A 141 -5.56 12.05 -7.84
N PHE A 142 -4.90 13.20 -7.93
CA PHE A 142 -3.45 13.24 -8.17
C PHE A 142 -2.64 12.56 -7.05
N GLY A 143 -3.24 12.43 -5.86
CA GLY A 143 -2.68 11.63 -4.77
C GLY A 143 -2.51 10.15 -5.11
N ASP A 144 -3.48 9.58 -5.86
CA ASP A 144 -3.44 8.18 -6.29
C ASP A 144 -2.28 7.94 -7.27
N VAL A 145 -2.00 8.90 -8.17
CA VAL A 145 -0.85 8.83 -9.08
C VAL A 145 0.46 8.74 -8.31
N LYS A 146 0.62 9.56 -7.27
CA LYS A 146 1.81 9.53 -6.40
C LYS A 146 1.91 8.21 -5.62
N LEU A 147 0.78 7.72 -5.10
CA LEU A 147 0.72 6.45 -4.37
C LEU A 147 1.19 5.29 -5.24
N PHE A 148 0.74 5.24 -6.49
CA PHE A 148 1.18 4.22 -7.44
C PHE A 148 2.64 4.38 -7.86
N GLY A 149 3.16 5.59 -7.89
CA GLY A 149 4.60 5.82 -8.05
C GLY A 149 5.40 5.15 -6.92
N VAL A 150 5.00 5.35 -5.67
CA VAL A 150 5.64 4.69 -4.52
C VAL A 150 5.48 3.17 -4.63
N LEU A 151 4.28 2.69 -4.94
CA LEU A 151 4.01 1.26 -5.11
C LEU A 151 4.91 0.65 -6.19
N GLY A 152 5.02 1.28 -7.37
CA GLY A 152 5.90 0.84 -8.44
C GLY A 152 7.39 0.88 -8.08
N PHE A 153 7.79 1.75 -7.16
CA PHE A 153 9.15 1.79 -6.63
C PHE A 153 9.47 0.62 -5.69
N TYR A 154 8.44 0.07 -5.00
CA TYR A 154 8.56 -1.12 -4.15
C TYR A 154 8.49 -2.42 -4.93
N THR A 155 7.74 -2.42 -6.03
CA THR A 155 7.44 -3.60 -6.83
C THR A 155 7.98 -3.40 -8.25
N ASP A 156 7.88 -4.43 -9.08
CA ASP A 156 8.08 -4.28 -10.50
C ASP A 156 6.81 -3.71 -11.19
N PHE A 157 6.94 -3.30 -12.44
CA PHE A 157 5.84 -2.74 -13.21
C PHE A 157 4.67 -3.72 -13.39
N SER A 158 4.98 -5.01 -13.62
CA SER A 158 3.99 -6.06 -13.82
C SER A 158 3.10 -6.26 -12.59
N PHE A 159 3.72 -6.34 -11.41
CA PHE A 159 2.97 -6.51 -10.16
C PHE A 159 2.16 -5.25 -9.80
N SER A 160 2.73 -4.05 -10.03
CA SER A 160 1.99 -2.78 -9.87
C SER A 160 0.74 -2.74 -10.76
N PHE A 161 0.84 -3.20 -12.01
CA PHE A 161 -0.28 -3.28 -12.93
C PHE A 161 -1.36 -4.26 -12.43
N THR A 162 -0.95 -5.41 -11.92
CA THR A 162 -1.87 -6.39 -11.30
C THR A 162 -2.62 -5.78 -10.12
N ILE A 163 -1.91 -5.07 -9.23
CA ILE A 163 -2.54 -4.38 -8.09
C ILE A 163 -3.55 -3.33 -8.56
N LEU A 164 -3.18 -2.54 -9.59
CA LEU A 164 -4.09 -1.54 -10.15
C LEU A 164 -5.36 -2.18 -10.71
N PHE A 165 -5.21 -3.24 -11.49
CA PHE A 165 -6.34 -3.94 -12.08
C PHE A 165 -7.29 -4.49 -11.00
N LEU A 166 -6.75 -5.15 -9.97
CA LEU A 166 -7.53 -5.67 -8.83
C LEU A 166 -8.19 -4.54 -8.03
N ALA A 167 -7.49 -3.42 -7.79
CA ALA A 167 -8.04 -2.27 -7.10
C ALA A 167 -9.22 -1.65 -7.88
N LEU A 168 -9.10 -1.53 -9.20
CA LEU A 168 -10.17 -1.03 -10.07
C LEU A 168 -11.36 -1.98 -10.09
N LEU A 169 -11.14 -3.30 -10.16
CA LEU A 169 -12.22 -4.29 -10.06
C LEU A 169 -12.96 -4.17 -8.73
N CYS A 170 -12.25 -4.17 -7.60
CA CYS A 170 -12.86 -4.06 -6.28
C CYS A 170 -13.61 -2.73 -6.11
N SER A 171 -13.04 -1.62 -6.58
CA SER A 171 -13.69 -0.31 -6.49
C SER A 171 -14.94 -0.21 -7.34
N SER A 172 -14.93 -0.78 -8.55
CA SER A 172 -16.09 -0.81 -9.46
C SER A 172 -17.23 -1.66 -8.89
N LEU A 173 -16.92 -2.84 -8.34
CA LEU A 173 -17.91 -3.69 -7.65
C LEU A 173 -18.52 -2.96 -6.45
N CYS A 174 -17.71 -2.31 -5.63
CA CYS A 174 -18.19 -1.52 -4.49
C CYS A 174 -19.09 -0.35 -4.96
N ALA A 175 -18.70 0.34 -6.03
CA ALA A 175 -19.49 1.45 -6.60
C ALA A 175 -20.87 0.97 -7.08
N ILE A 176 -20.94 -0.17 -7.79
CA ILE A 176 -22.18 -0.79 -8.24
C ILE A 176 -23.08 -1.13 -7.05
N VAL A 177 -22.54 -1.79 -6.02
CA VAL A 177 -23.28 -2.13 -4.80
C VAL A 177 -23.83 -0.88 -4.09
N CYS A 178 -23.02 0.17 -3.99
CA CYS A 178 -23.42 1.44 -3.37
C CYS A 178 -24.55 2.13 -4.16
N LEU A 179 -24.52 2.09 -5.50
CA LEU A 179 -25.56 2.64 -6.36
C LEU A 179 -26.88 1.86 -6.25
N ILE A 180 -26.81 0.53 -6.31
CA ILE A 180 -28.02 -0.33 -6.18
C ILE A 180 -28.66 -0.15 -4.80
N SER A 181 -27.82 -0.04 -3.75
CA SER A 181 -28.29 0.17 -2.37
C SER A 181 -28.78 1.61 -2.11
N LYS A 182 -28.74 2.51 -3.09
CA LYS A 182 -29.11 3.94 -2.96
C LYS A 182 -28.40 4.65 -1.79
N ARG A 183 -27.26 4.12 -1.33
CA ARG A 183 -26.47 4.68 -0.22
C ARG A 183 -25.60 5.86 -0.66
N LYS A 184 -25.28 5.94 -1.95
CA LYS A 184 -24.48 7.01 -2.55
C LYS A 184 -25.08 7.43 -3.88
N SER A 185 -24.90 8.71 -4.21
CA SER A 185 -25.24 9.27 -5.51
C SER A 185 -24.09 9.06 -6.50
N ARG A 186 -24.34 9.28 -7.79
CA ARG A 186 -23.30 9.18 -8.84
C ARG A 186 -22.20 10.23 -8.69
N THR A 187 -22.44 11.28 -7.92
CA THR A 187 -21.51 12.38 -7.68
C THR A 187 -20.64 12.18 -6.43
N ASP A 188 -20.95 11.16 -5.61
CA ASP A 188 -20.22 10.92 -4.37
C ASP A 188 -18.85 10.28 -4.65
N THR A 189 -17.79 10.85 -4.11
CA THR A 189 -16.45 10.31 -4.23
C THR A 189 -16.25 9.11 -3.30
N ILE A 190 -15.66 8.04 -3.83
CA ILE A 190 -15.29 6.85 -3.08
C ILE A 190 -13.77 6.91 -2.87
N PRO A 191 -13.26 6.70 -1.63
CA PRO A 191 -11.82 6.67 -1.39
C PRO A 191 -11.20 5.48 -2.12
N PHE A 192 -10.10 5.71 -2.86
CA PHE A 192 -9.46 4.67 -3.68
C PHE A 192 -8.37 3.91 -2.92
N GLY A 193 -7.73 4.53 -1.91
CA GLY A 193 -6.67 3.93 -1.11
C GLY A 193 -7.00 2.56 -0.51
N PRO A 194 -8.19 2.33 0.07
CA PRO A 194 -8.60 1.03 0.58
C PRO A 194 -8.63 -0.06 -0.49
N PHE A 195 -9.02 0.27 -1.72
CA PHE A 195 -9.05 -0.69 -2.83
C PHE A 195 -7.65 -1.02 -3.34
N VAL A 196 -6.72 -0.05 -3.31
CA VAL A 196 -5.29 -0.31 -3.59
C VAL A 196 -4.71 -1.26 -2.55
N PHE A 197 -5.02 -1.06 -1.28
CA PHE A 197 -4.61 -1.95 -0.21
C PHE A 197 -5.17 -3.37 -0.39
N LEU A 198 -6.47 -3.51 -0.72
CA LEU A 198 -7.08 -4.81 -1.03
C LEU A 198 -6.46 -5.44 -2.29
N GLY A 199 -6.23 -4.64 -3.33
CA GLY A 199 -5.57 -5.09 -4.55
C GLY A 199 -4.16 -5.65 -4.30
N PHE A 200 -3.40 -5.01 -3.40
CA PHE A 200 -2.10 -5.51 -2.97
C PHE A 200 -2.21 -6.87 -2.25
N LEU A 201 -3.14 -7.00 -1.29
CA LEU A 201 -3.34 -8.28 -0.58
C LEU A 201 -3.76 -9.42 -1.52
N LEU A 202 -4.70 -9.15 -2.44
CA LEU A 202 -5.13 -10.12 -3.43
C LEU A 202 -4.02 -10.45 -4.43
N GLY A 203 -3.23 -9.45 -4.84
CA GLY A 203 -2.07 -9.63 -5.71
C GLY A 203 -1.02 -10.57 -5.10
N LEU A 204 -0.75 -10.46 -3.80
CA LEU A 204 0.14 -11.38 -3.08
C LEU A 204 -0.36 -12.83 -3.12
N LEU A 205 -1.67 -13.05 -3.07
CA LEU A 205 -2.25 -14.39 -3.14
C LEU A 205 -2.18 -14.99 -4.54
N ILE A 206 -2.20 -14.16 -5.59
CA ILE A 206 -2.12 -14.60 -7.00
C ILE A 206 -0.66 -14.89 -7.41
N GLN A 207 0.29 -14.19 -6.83
CA GLN A 207 1.72 -14.35 -7.12
C GLN A 207 2.32 -15.67 -6.57
N LYS A 208 1.55 -16.40 -5.77
CA LYS A 208 1.91 -17.71 -5.22
C LYS A 208 1.76 -18.82 -6.27
#